data_c6b57b81dcc2d41aac7b07774a5b29b6
#
_entry.id   c6b57b81dcc2d41aac7b07774a5b29b6
#
_cell.length_a   1.000
_cell.length_b   1.000
_cell.length_c   1.000
_cell.angle_alpha   90.00
_cell.angle_beta   90.00
_cell.angle_gamma   90.00
#
_symmetry.space_group_name_H-M   'P 1'
#
loop_
_entity.id
_entity.type
_entity.pdbx_description
1 polymer ?
#
loop_
_entity_poly.entity_id
_entity_poly.type
_entity_poly.pdbx_seq_one_letter_code
_entity_poly.pdbx_strand_id
1 'polypeptide(L)'
;GTEESLSALKPGELPQGIEVQVLDHGYAKRYEEQTGKKPDWFTCHGDVFPTGKSTMTPFPPVAPRGSRSFPSKELSKPSPEWNHYYVRAINGEVRLWVNGEEVSGGTACNPATGFLCLESEGSPVEFRNLKVRLLP
;
A
#
# COMPACT_ATOMS: atom_id res chain seq x y z
N GLY A 1 -3.89 9.20 -6.28
CA GLY A 1 -3.31 10.38 -6.93
C GLY A 1 -4.34 11.46 -7.23
N THR A 2 -3.90 12.70 -7.29
CA THR A 2 -4.73 13.83 -7.75
C THR A 2 -4.78 13.88 -9.27
N GLU A 3 -5.76 14.59 -9.85
CA GLU A 3 -5.85 14.80 -11.30
C GLU A 3 -4.55 15.43 -11.87
N GLU A 4 -4.02 16.45 -11.19
CA GLU A 4 -2.78 17.09 -11.56
C GLU A 4 -1.59 16.11 -11.58
N SER A 5 -1.43 15.31 -10.51
CA SER A 5 -0.34 14.35 -10.41
C SER A 5 -0.44 13.20 -11.43
N LEU A 6 -1.65 12.75 -11.74
CA LEU A 6 -1.88 11.72 -12.74
C LEU A 6 -1.65 12.23 -14.17
N SER A 7 -2.08 13.47 -14.46
CA SER A 7 -1.88 14.09 -15.78
C SER A 7 -0.41 14.40 -16.07
N ALA A 8 0.42 14.53 -15.06
CA ALA A 8 1.85 14.78 -15.17
C ALA A 8 2.71 13.51 -15.31
N LEU A 9 2.12 12.32 -15.18
CA LEU A 9 2.85 11.06 -15.28
C LEU A 9 3.42 10.83 -16.68
N LYS A 10 4.67 10.42 -16.70
CA LYS A 10 5.34 9.94 -17.91
C LYS A 10 5.20 8.42 -18.03
N PRO A 11 5.38 7.87 -19.24
CA PRO A 11 5.38 6.43 -19.42
C PRO A 11 6.37 5.72 -18.47
N GLY A 12 5.87 4.74 -17.72
CA GLY A 12 6.65 4.00 -16.73
C GLY A 12 6.75 4.61 -15.33
N GLU A 13 6.20 5.82 -15.12
CA GLU A 13 6.08 6.38 -13.78
C GLU A 13 4.80 5.87 -13.08
N LEU A 14 4.90 5.69 -11.77
CA LEU A 14 3.77 5.29 -10.94
C LEU A 14 3.06 6.51 -10.32
N PRO A 15 1.75 6.42 -10.09
CA PRO A 15 1.00 7.47 -9.41
C PRO A 15 1.56 7.81 -8.04
N GLN A 16 1.53 9.10 -7.69
CA GLN A 16 1.86 9.57 -6.35
C GLN A 16 0.61 9.59 -5.47
N GLY A 17 0.75 9.22 -4.22
CA GLY A 17 -0.37 9.19 -3.30
C GLY A 17 -0.07 8.38 -2.04
N ILE A 18 -1.10 7.89 -1.41
CA ILE A 18 -0.98 6.92 -0.31
C ILE A 18 -1.16 5.53 -0.92
N GLU A 19 -0.10 4.76 -0.86
CA GLU A 19 -0.08 3.40 -1.39
C GLU A 19 -0.49 2.39 -0.32
N VAL A 20 -1.34 1.48 -0.73
CA VAL A 20 -1.70 0.27 0.01
C VAL A 20 -1.08 -0.90 -0.73
N GLN A 21 0.02 -1.41 -0.21
CA GLN A 21 0.88 -2.34 -0.93
C GLN A 21 0.25 -3.71 -1.11
N VAL A 22 0.33 -4.20 -2.33
CA VAL A 22 0.01 -5.58 -2.72
C VAL A 22 1.30 -6.21 -3.25
N LEU A 23 2.05 -6.89 -2.38
CA LEU A 23 3.35 -7.46 -2.70
C LEU A 23 3.44 -8.90 -2.23
N ASP A 24 3.75 -9.81 -3.14
CA ASP A 24 3.85 -11.24 -2.82
C ASP A 24 5.02 -11.55 -1.87
N HIS A 25 4.83 -12.55 -1.02
CA HIS A 25 5.86 -13.04 -0.08
C HIS A 25 7.16 -13.47 -0.78
N GLY A 26 7.06 -13.94 -1.99
CA GLY A 26 8.24 -14.30 -2.81
C GLY A 26 9.16 -13.13 -3.09
N TYR A 27 8.67 -11.89 -3.05
CA TYR A 27 9.51 -10.71 -3.24
C TYR A 27 10.53 -10.54 -2.09
N ALA A 28 10.08 -10.68 -0.86
CA ALA A 28 10.97 -10.60 0.31
C ALA A 28 12.05 -11.68 0.29
N LYS A 29 11.68 -12.89 -0.12
CA LYS A 29 12.62 -14.00 -0.30
C LYS A 29 13.68 -13.69 -1.36
N ARG A 30 13.26 -13.21 -2.53
CA ARG A 30 14.20 -12.80 -3.59
C ARG A 30 15.13 -11.66 -3.15
N TYR A 31 14.58 -10.69 -2.41
CA TYR A 31 15.36 -9.60 -1.85
C TYR A 31 16.47 -10.13 -0.93
N GLU A 32 16.15 -11.06 -0.03
CA GLU A 32 17.10 -11.70 0.87
C GLU A 32 18.17 -12.49 0.10
N GLU A 33 17.77 -13.26 -0.91
CA GLU A 33 18.68 -14.01 -1.78
C GLU A 33 19.66 -13.09 -2.55
N GLN A 34 19.19 -11.95 -3.02
CA GLN A 34 20.00 -11.00 -3.79
C GLN A 34 20.91 -10.12 -2.94
N THR A 35 20.48 -9.75 -1.74
CA THR A 35 21.20 -8.79 -0.89
C THR A 35 21.91 -9.42 0.28
N GLY A 36 21.61 -10.67 0.61
CA GLY A 36 22.11 -11.36 1.81
C GLY A 36 21.49 -10.82 3.12
N LYS A 37 20.48 -9.98 3.03
CA LYS A 37 19.83 -9.33 4.19
C LYS A 37 18.31 -9.45 4.09
N LYS A 38 17.66 -9.69 5.23
CA LYS A 38 16.21 -9.55 5.32
C LYS A 38 15.80 -8.10 5.12
N PRO A 39 14.67 -7.84 4.43
CA PRO A 39 14.17 -6.48 4.30
C PRO A 39 13.80 -5.91 5.68
N ASP A 40 14.26 -4.69 5.95
CA ASP A 40 13.96 -3.96 7.18
C ASP A 40 13.09 -2.72 6.96
N TRP A 41 12.95 -2.28 5.71
CA TRP A 41 12.21 -1.07 5.34
C TRP A 41 10.85 -1.33 4.69
N PHE A 42 10.54 -2.57 4.35
CA PHE A 42 9.25 -3.01 3.83
C PHE A 42 8.88 -4.41 4.35
N THR A 43 7.58 -4.70 4.33
CA THR A 43 7.06 -6.07 4.41
C THR A 43 6.44 -6.45 3.07
N CYS A 44 5.64 -7.50 3.00
CA CYS A 44 4.93 -7.84 1.77
C CYS A 44 3.55 -7.18 1.72
N HIS A 45 2.48 -7.94 1.76
CA HIS A 45 1.15 -7.37 1.81
C HIS A 45 0.90 -6.60 3.10
N GLY A 46 0.28 -5.44 2.98
CA GLY A 46 -0.26 -4.71 4.10
C GLY A 46 0.49 -3.46 4.52
N ASP A 47 1.62 -3.13 3.91
CA ASP A 47 2.26 -1.84 4.14
C ASP A 47 1.38 -0.71 3.61
N VAL A 48 1.31 0.41 4.34
CA VAL A 48 0.66 1.65 3.91
C VAL A 48 1.67 2.79 4.04
N PHE A 49 1.89 3.52 2.97
CA PHE A 49 2.94 4.55 2.92
C PHE A 49 2.68 5.62 1.87
N PRO A 50 3.22 6.83 2.08
CA PRO A 50 3.15 7.89 1.09
C PRO A 50 4.21 7.70 0.00
N THR A 51 3.86 8.06 -1.24
CA THR A 51 4.78 8.04 -2.39
C THR A 51 4.94 9.43 -2.98
N GLY A 52 6.10 9.70 -3.57
CA GLY A 52 6.42 10.97 -4.19
C GLY A 52 6.36 12.14 -3.20
N LYS A 53 5.57 13.16 -3.51
CA LYS A 53 5.39 14.35 -2.67
C LYS A 53 4.30 14.18 -1.59
N SER A 54 3.63 13.06 -1.55
CA SER A 54 2.59 12.79 -0.57
C SER A 54 3.19 12.59 0.83
N THR A 55 2.41 12.87 1.85
CA THR A 55 2.80 12.72 3.25
C THR A 55 1.71 12.06 4.07
N MET A 56 2.09 11.40 5.14
CA MET A 56 1.17 10.88 6.15
C MET A 56 1.90 10.65 7.47
N THR A 57 1.13 10.55 8.56
CA THR A 57 1.62 10.04 9.84
C THR A 57 1.23 8.58 9.96
N PRO A 58 2.20 7.63 9.90
CA PRO A 58 1.90 6.21 9.87
C PRO A 58 1.39 5.69 11.22
N PHE A 59 0.49 4.71 11.18
CA PHE A 59 0.14 3.95 12.38
C PHE A 59 1.23 2.92 12.70
N PRO A 60 1.53 2.68 13.99
CA PRO A 60 2.49 1.67 14.39
C PRO A 60 1.99 0.24 14.04
N PRO A 61 2.93 -0.71 13.84
CA PRO A 61 4.38 -0.53 13.83
C PRO A 61 4.87 0.22 12.60
N VAL A 62 5.91 1.03 12.78
CA VAL A 62 6.46 1.91 11.74
C VAL A 62 7.81 1.38 11.29
N ALA A 63 8.09 1.48 10.01
CA ALA A 63 9.40 1.16 9.46
C ALA A 63 10.50 1.99 10.15
N PRO A 64 11.74 1.47 10.25
CA PRO A 64 12.83 2.18 10.91
C PRO A 64 13.13 3.56 10.37
N ARG A 65 12.77 3.81 9.11
CA ARG A 65 12.96 5.10 8.41
C ARG A 65 11.75 5.42 7.57
N GLY A 66 11.41 6.70 7.48
CA GLY A 66 10.31 7.20 6.67
C GLY A 66 8.94 7.08 7.35
N SER A 67 7.90 7.07 6.55
CA SER A 67 6.50 7.14 6.99
C SER A 67 5.70 5.90 6.59
N ARG A 68 6.32 4.73 6.63
CA ARG A 68 5.68 3.47 6.26
C ARG A 68 5.08 2.80 7.49
N SER A 69 3.77 2.54 7.45
CA SER A 69 3.06 1.71 8.42
C SER A 69 3.17 0.26 8.02
N PHE A 70 3.71 -0.57 8.90
CA PHE A 70 3.75 -2.01 8.73
C PHE A 70 2.47 -2.65 9.25
N PRO A 71 2.03 -3.79 8.69
CA PRO A 71 0.95 -4.54 9.27
C PRO A 71 1.32 -5.03 10.67
N SER A 72 0.41 -4.86 11.63
CA SER A 72 0.59 -5.33 13.01
C SER A 72 0.55 -6.85 13.13
N LYS A 73 -0.04 -7.51 12.13
CA LYS A 73 -0.11 -8.97 11.97
C LYS A 73 0.10 -9.33 10.51
N GLU A 74 0.81 -10.40 10.26
CA GLU A 74 0.93 -10.96 8.92
C GLU A 74 -0.24 -11.92 8.67
N LEU A 75 -1.26 -11.43 7.97
CA LEU A 75 -2.49 -12.16 7.67
C LEU A 75 -2.60 -12.55 6.20
N SER A 76 -1.69 -12.07 5.37
CA SER A 76 -1.73 -12.34 3.94
C SER A 76 -1.29 -13.76 3.60
N LYS A 77 -1.86 -14.26 2.52
CA LYS A 77 -1.58 -15.58 1.96
C LYS A 77 -0.66 -15.42 0.75
N PRO A 78 0.26 -16.35 0.52
CA PRO A 78 1.17 -16.31 -0.64
C PRO A 78 0.41 -16.58 -1.94
N SER A 79 1.02 -16.16 -3.06
CA SER A 79 0.54 -16.55 -4.40
C SER A 79 0.49 -18.10 -4.52
N PRO A 80 -0.54 -18.67 -5.16
CA PRO A 80 -1.60 -18.02 -5.93
C PRO A 80 -2.91 -17.77 -5.13
N GLU A 81 -2.87 -17.79 -3.85
CA GLU A 81 -4.06 -17.60 -3.02
C GLU A 81 -4.58 -16.17 -3.06
N TRP A 82 -5.90 -15.99 -3.04
CA TRP A 82 -6.54 -14.70 -2.99
C TRP A 82 -6.50 -14.11 -1.59
N ASN A 83 -6.19 -12.80 -1.53
CA ASN A 83 -6.28 -12.01 -0.31
C ASN A 83 -7.43 -11.01 -0.42
N HIS A 84 -8.14 -10.78 0.68
CA HIS A 84 -9.18 -9.76 0.77
C HIS A 84 -8.62 -8.50 1.41
N TYR A 85 -8.77 -7.37 0.74
CA TYR A 85 -8.45 -6.05 1.24
C TYR A 85 -9.73 -5.23 1.45
N TYR A 86 -9.85 -4.61 2.60
CA TYR A 86 -10.79 -3.54 2.85
C TYR A 86 -10.02 -2.28 3.22
N VAL A 87 -10.22 -1.22 2.47
CA VAL A 87 -9.56 0.07 2.70
C VAL A 87 -10.62 1.10 3.03
N ARG A 88 -10.41 1.84 4.10
CA ARG A 88 -11.24 2.98 4.49
C ARG A 88 -10.42 4.26 4.41
N ALA A 89 -10.81 5.17 3.53
CA ALA A 89 -10.18 6.48 3.38
C ALA A 89 -11.22 7.56 3.72
N ILE A 90 -11.03 8.23 4.86
CA ILE A 90 -11.96 9.23 5.40
C ILE A 90 -11.18 10.39 5.99
N ASN A 91 -11.44 11.61 5.52
CA ASN A 91 -10.89 12.85 6.10
C ASN A 91 -9.37 12.81 6.34
N GLY A 92 -8.60 12.32 5.35
CA GLY A 92 -7.15 12.23 5.46
C GLY A 92 -6.63 11.09 6.33
N GLU A 93 -7.49 10.16 6.72
CA GLU A 93 -7.11 8.92 7.38
C GLU A 93 -7.31 7.74 6.43
N VAL A 94 -6.32 6.87 6.33
CA VAL A 94 -6.38 5.62 5.58
C VAL A 94 -6.15 4.46 6.54
N ARG A 95 -7.05 3.47 6.52
CA ARG A 95 -6.94 2.24 7.30
C ARG A 95 -7.10 1.03 6.39
N LEU A 96 -6.29 0.00 6.65
CA LEU A 96 -6.30 -1.25 5.89
C LEU A 96 -6.67 -2.44 6.78
N TRP A 97 -7.61 -3.24 6.29
CA TRP A 97 -7.91 -4.59 6.78
C TRP A 97 -7.44 -5.60 5.74
N VAL A 98 -6.67 -6.57 6.20
CA VAL A 98 -6.24 -7.72 5.38
C VAL A 98 -6.91 -8.98 5.95
N ASN A 99 -7.62 -9.67 5.10
CA ASN A 99 -8.32 -10.92 5.47
C ASN A 99 -9.16 -10.80 6.75
N GLY A 100 -9.85 -9.66 6.91
CA GLY A 100 -10.84 -9.43 7.96
C GLY A 100 -10.35 -8.73 9.22
N GLU A 101 -9.06 -8.42 9.37
CA GLU A 101 -8.52 -7.70 10.51
C GLU A 101 -7.77 -6.43 10.11
N GLU A 102 -7.95 -5.36 10.87
CA GLU A 102 -7.20 -4.12 10.69
C GLU A 102 -5.73 -4.33 11.03
N VAL A 103 -4.84 -3.92 10.13
CA VAL A 103 -3.40 -4.18 10.30
C VAL A 103 -2.52 -2.95 10.20
N SER A 104 -2.93 -1.93 9.43
CA SER A 104 -2.06 -0.80 9.11
C SER A 104 -2.86 0.42 8.67
N GLY A 105 -2.18 1.53 8.49
CA GLY A 105 -2.77 2.76 8.01
C GLY A 105 -1.99 4.00 8.40
N GLY A 106 -2.63 5.15 8.30
CA GLY A 106 -2.06 6.42 8.68
C GLY A 106 -3.09 7.54 8.72
N THR A 107 -2.70 8.66 9.29
CA THR A 107 -3.50 9.87 9.39
C THR A 107 -2.74 11.06 8.84
N ALA A 108 -3.38 12.22 8.81
CA ALA A 108 -2.82 13.44 8.21
C ALA A 108 -2.31 13.21 6.77
N CYS A 109 -3.01 12.38 6.01
CA CYS A 109 -2.68 12.11 4.61
C CYS A 109 -2.82 13.39 3.78
N ASN A 110 -1.78 13.72 3.03
CA ASN A 110 -1.78 14.85 2.12
C ASN A 110 -1.19 14.43 0.76
N PRO A 111 -1.97 14.52 -0.34
CA PRO A 111 -3.36 14.99 -0.41
C PRO A 111 -4.35 14.04 0.28
N ALA A 112 -5.43 14.62 0.82
CA ALA A 112 -6.50 13.88 1.50
C ALA A 112 -7.57 13.34 0.53
N THR A 113 -7.57 13.80 -0.70
CA THR A 113 -8.52 13.42 -1.76
C THR A 113 -7.76 13.05 -3.03
N GLY A 114 -8.37 12.24 -3.87
CA GLY A 114 -7.77 11.83 -5.15
C GLY A 114 -8.47 10.62 -5.75
N PHE A 115 -7.91 10.13 -6.83
CA PHE A 115 -8.40 8.94 -7.52
C PHE A 115 -7.89 7.66 -6.86
N LEU A 116 -8.71 6.61 -6.93
CA LEU A 116 -8.28 5.25 -6.68
C LEU A 116 -7.52 4.74 -7.89
N CYS A 117 -6.31 4.23 -7.67
CA CYS A 117 -5.48 3.64 -8.71
C CYS A 117 -5.23 2.16 -8.39
N LEU A 118 -5.18 1.34 -9.42
CA LEU A 118 -4.70 -0.03 -9.36
C LEU A 118 -3.36 -0.09 -10.07
N GLU A 119 -2.36 -0.67 -9.43
CA GLU A 119 -0.99 -0.68 -9.92
C GLU A 119 -0.46 -2.10 -10.08
N SER A 120 0.39 -2.28 -11.10
CA SER A 120 1.18 -3.49 -11.32
C SER A 120 2.60 -3.06 -11.61
N GLU A 121 3.54 -3.49 -10.76
CA GLU A 121 4.95 -3.09 -10.83
C GLU A 121 5.85 -4.30 -10.98
N GLY A 122 6.24 -4.57 -12.23
CA GLY A 122 7.23 -5.60 -12.55
C GLY A 122 6.73 -7.05 -12.48
N SER A 123 5.48 -7.29 -12.13
CA SER A 123 4.88 -8.63 -12.08
C SER A 123 3.38 -8.55 -12.30
N PRO A 124 2.73 -9.59 -12.86
CA PRO A 124 1.29 -9.63 -13.01
C PRO A 124 0.59 -9.55 -11.65
N VAL A 125 -0.47 -8.76 -11.58
CA VAL A 125 -1.37 -8.66 -10.43
C VAL A 125 -2.81 -8.81 -10.91
N GLU A 126 -3.59 -9.57 -10.20
CA GLU A 126 -5.01 -9.79 -10.50
C GLU A 126 -5.88 -9.18 -9.41
N PHE A 127 -6.87 -8.40 -9.81
CA PHE A 127 -7.89 -7.82 -8.94
C PHE A 127 -9.26 -8.37 -9.33
N ARG A 128 -10.10 -8.68 -8.35
CA ARG A 128 -11.49 -9.09 -8.58
C ARG A 128 -12.42 -8.53 -7.52
N ASN A 129 -13.72 -8.47 -7.85
CA ASN A 129 -14.76 -8.03 -6.92
C ASN A 129 -14.51 -6.64 -6.32
N LEU A 130 -13.93 -5.73 -7.15
CA LEU A 130 -13.67 -4.35 -6.73
C LEU A 130 -14.99 -3.63 -6.47
N LYS A 131 -15.15 -3.11 -5.25
CA LYS A 131 -16.32 -2.36 -4.83
C LYS A 131 -15.89 -1.06 -4.16
N VAL A 132 -16.57 0.04 -4.49
CA VAL A 132 -16.36 1.34 -3.87
C VAL A 132 -17.67 1.81 -3.26
N ARG A 133 -17.60 2.25 -2.01
CA ARG A 133 -18.72 2.91 -1.32
C ARG A 133 -18.32 4.33 -0.99
N LEU A 134 -19.03 5.27 -1.57
CA LEU A 134 -18.92 6.68 -1.19
C LEU A 134 -19.70 6.91 0.11
N LEU A 135 -19.09 7.63 1.02
CA LEU A 135 -19.71 8.05 2.28
C LEU A 135 -20.23 9.48 2.14
N PRO A 136 -21.35 9.79 2.80
CA PRO A 136 -21.91 11.14 2.76
C PRO A 136 -21.02 12.18 3.44
#